data_9c1922ef5873b72556cb2e3b1c253b7c
#
_entry.id   9c1922ef5873b72556cb2e3b1c253b7c
#
_cell.length_a   1.000
_cell.length_b   1.000
_cell.length_c   1.000
_cell.angle_alpha   90.00
_cell.angle_beta   90.00
_cell.angle_gamma   90.00
#
_symmetry.space_group_name_H-M   'P 1'
#
loop_
_entity.id
_entity.type
_entity.pdbx_description
1 polymer ?
#
loop_
_entity_poly.entity_id
_entity_poly.type
_entity_poly.pdbx_seq_one_letter_code
_entity_poly.pdbx_strand_id
1 'polypeptide(L)'
;PIVLGILVATLANHALAGAVGSWVTTLLGPTALRWVLGLSFIAMAVWMLIPDKLDDEEGDSAPRMGVFMTTVVAFFLAEMGDKTQIATVMLAAQYNAWAWVVAGTTLGMMLANAPVVWLGDAITKRVPIRLVHTVSAVIFAVLGALALSGWA
;
A
#
# COMPACT_ATOMS: atom_id res chain seq x y z
N PRO A 1 2.15 17.57 13.29
CA PRO A 1 1.76 17.91 11.92
C PRO A 1 2.18 16.83 10.92
N ILE A 2 3.41 16.26 10.99
CA ILE A 2 3.92 15.25 10.04
C ILE A 2 3.03 14.00 10.02
N VAL A 3 2.81 13.35 11.17
CA VAL A 3 1.97 12.13 11.26
C VAL A 3 0.55 12.36 10.74
N LEU A 4 -0.04 13.54 11.01
CA LEU A 4 -1.35 13.90 10.44
C LEU A 4 -1.28 14.11 8.93
N GLY A 5 -0.19 14.68 8.42
CA GLY A 5 0.04 14.82 6.98
C GLY A 5 0.13 13.46 6.28
N ILE A 6 0.89 12.53 6.85
CA ILE A 6 0.98 11.15 6.38
C ILE A 6 -0.40 10.48 6.39
N LEU A 7 -1.16 10.61 7.50
CA LEU A 7 -2.50 10.03 7.60
C LEU A 7 -3.44 10.53 6.49
N VAL A 8 -3.49 11.85 6.26
CA VAL A 8 -4.35 12.45 5.24
C VAL A 8 -3.94 12.00 3.84
N ALA A 9 -2.64 12.02 3.54
CA ALA A 9 -2.10 11.57 2.26
C ALA A 9 -2.41 10.09 1.99
N THR A 10 -2.13 9.23 2.98
CA THR A 10 -2.40 7.78 2.89
C THR A 10 -3.89 7.51 2.71
N LEU A 11 -4.74 8.16 3.49
CA LEU A 11 -6.18 7.98 3.39
C LEU A 11 -6.70 8.37 2.00
N ALA A 12 -6.24 9.49 1.45
CA ALA A 12 -6.60 9.92 0.10
C ALA A 12 -6.12 8.92 -0.96
N ASN A 13 -4.85 8.49 -0.91
CA ASN A 13 -4.29 7.51 -1.84
C ASN A 13 -5.03 6.17 -1.78
N HIS A 14 -5.24 5.63 -0.59
CA HIS A 14 -5.91 4.34 -0.42
C HIS A 14 -7.40 4.41 -0.75
N ALA A 15 -8.06 5.55 -0.50
CA ALA A 15 -9.44 5.75 -0.92
C ALA A 15 -9.58 5.75 -2.45
N LEU A 16 -8.69 6.43 -3.15
CA LEU A 16 -8.65 6.43 -4.62
C LEU A 16 -8.32 5.04 -5.17
N ALA A 17 -7.30 4.38 -4.62
CA ALA A 17 -6.91 3.03 -5.01
C ALA A 17 -8.05 2.02 -4.78
N GLY A 18 -8.69 2.09 -3.61
CA GLY A 18 -9.85 1.26 -3.28
C GLY A 18 -11.05 1.51 -4.20
N ALA A 19 -11.29 2.76 -4.60
CA ALA A 19 -12.34 3.10 -5.56
C ALA A 19 -12.05 2.48 -6.94
N VAL A 20 -10.79 2.55 -7.40
CA VAL A 20 -10.34 1.89 -8.65
C VAL A 20 -10.55 0.38 -8.55
N GLY A 21 -10.14 -0.25 -7.44
CA GLY A 21 -10.34 -1.68 -7.20
C GLY A 21 -11.81 -2.08 -7.25
N SER A 22 -12.68 -1.35 -6.56
CA SER A 22 -14.12 -1.58 -6.58
C SER A 22 -14.74 -1.37 -7.98
N TRP A 23 -14.25 -0.38 -8.72
CA TRP A 23 -14.70 -0.14 -10.09
C TRP A 23 -14.32 -1.29 -11.04
N VAL A 24 -13.11 -1.83 -10.91
CA VAL A 24 -12.64 -2.99 -11.71
C VAL A 24 -13.61 -4.17 -11.58
N THR A 25 -14.18 -4.40 -10.39
CA THR A 25 -15.16 -5.49 -10.19
C THR A 25 -16.42 -5.33 -11.03
N THR A 26 -16.80 -4.11 -11.39
CA THR A 26 -17.97 -3.85 -12.23
C THR A 26 -17.74 -4.12 -13.71
N LEU A 27 -16.47 -4.14 -14.12
CA LEU A 27 -16.08 -4.35 -15.52
C LEU A 27 -15.81 -5.81 -15.86
N LEU A 28 -15.38 -6.60 -14.87
CA LEU A 28 -14.95 -7.98 -15.07
C LEU A 28 -16.00 -8.95 -14.55
N GLY A 29 -16.31 -9.97 -15.36
CA GLY A 29 -17.12 -11.11 -14.89
C GLY A 29 -16.36 -11.92 -13.83
N PRO A 30 -17.08 -12.75 -13.02
CA PRO A 30 -16.49 -13.48 -11.87
C PRO A 30 -15.28 -14.33 -12.24
N THR A 31 -15.31 -15.00 -13.38
CA THR A 31 -14.20 -15.84 -13.83
C THR A 31 -12.97 -15.01 -14.21
N ALA A 32 -13.15 -13.92 -14.97
CA ALA A 32 -12.05 -13.03 -15.35
C ALA A 32 -11.44 -12.34 -14.11
N LEU A 33 -12.31 -11.85 -13.21
CA LEU A 33 -11.89 -11.23 -11.95
C LEU A 33 -11.03 -12.18 -11.11
N ARG A 34 -11.45 -13.43 -10.93
CA ARG A 34 -10.70 -14.47 -10.21
C ARG A 34 -9.29 -14.65 -10.76
N TRP A 35 -9.15 -14.79 -12.09
CA TRP A 35 -7.84 -14.99 -12.72
C TRP A 35 -6.97 -13.74 -12.63
N VAL A 36 -7.54 -12.57 -12.90
CA VAL A 36 -6.81 -11.29 -12.81
C VAL A 36 -6.30 -11.08 -11.39
N LEU A 37 -7.15 -11.22 -10.38
CA LEU A 37 -6.75 -11.03 -8.98
C LEU A 37 -5.75 -12.09 -8.51
N GLY A 38 -6.00 -13.35 -8.79
CA GLY A 38 -5.11 -14.42 -8.36
C GLY A 38 -3.71 -14.26 -8.95
N LEU A 39 -3.60 -13.99 -10.24
CA LEU A 39 -2.31 -13.74 -10.90
C LEU A 39 -1.66 -12.45 -10.40
N SER A 40 -2.43 -11.38 -10.16
CA SER A 40 -1.92 -10.14 -9.61
C SER A 40 -1.36 -10.31 -8.20
N PHE A 41 -2.03 -11.07 -7.33
CA PHE A 41 -1.52 -11.37 -5.99
C PHE A 41 -0.24 -12.20 -6.03
N ILE A 42 -0.12 -13.17 -6.94
CA ILE A 42 1.13 -13.93 -7.14
C ILE A 42 2.24 -13.02 -7.66
N ALA A 43 1.95 -12.15 -8.63
CA ALA A 43 2.91 -11.16 -9.12
C ALA A 43 3.38 -10.22 -8.01
N MET A 44 2.45 -9.77 -7.13
CA MET A 44 2.78 -8.95 -5.97
C MET A 44 3.67 -9.70 -4.97
N ALA A 45 3.41 -10.99 -4.72
CA ALA A 45 4.25 -11.81 -3.86
C ALA A 45 5.70 -11.86 -4.37
N VAL A 46 5.89 -12.02 -5.67
CA VAL A 46 7.22 -11.99 -6.31
C VAL A 46 7.83 -10.59 -6.20
N TRP A 47 7.07 -9.54 -6.47
CA TRP A 47 7.56 -8.15 -6.38
C TRP A 47 7.98 -7.75 -4.96
N MET A 48 7.28 -8.23 -3.94
CA MET A 48 7.66 -8.00 -2.53
C MET A 48 9.04 -8.56 -2.17
N LEU A 49 9.52 -9.57 -2.89
CA LEU A 49 10.86 -10.13 -2.68
C LEU A 49 11.98 -9.33 -3.38
N ILE A 50 11.62 -8.42 -4.28
CA ILE A 50 12.57 -7.53 -4.95
C ILE A 50 12.80 -6.32 -4.04
N PRO A 51 14.07 -6.07 -3.61
CA PRO A 51 14.41 -4.89 -2.81
C PRO A 51 14.05 -3.60 -3.53
N ASP A 52 13.43 -2.66 -2.81
CA ASP A 52 13.21 -1.32 -3.34
C ASP A 52 14.54 -0.59 -3.46
N LYS A 53 14.74 0.09 -4.58
CA LYS A 53 15.83 1.05 -4.71
C LYS A 53 15.39 2.28 -3.92
N LEU A 54 16.17 2.66 -2.92
CA LEU A 54 16.04 3.95 -2.27
C LEU A 54 16.54 4.99 -3.29
N ASP A 55 15.62 5.61 -4.01
CA ASP A 55 15.96 6.81 -4.76
C ASP A 55 16.14 7.92 -3.73
N ASP A 56 17.39 8.35 -3.52
CA ASP A 56 17.75 9.53 -2.75
C ASP A 56 17.31 10.78 -3.52
N GLU A 57 16.00 10.96 -3.70
CA GLU A 57 15.47 12.25 -4.09
C GLU A 57 15.48 13.18 -2.87
N GLU A 58 16.63 13.75 -2.58
CA GLU A 58 16.76 14.94 -1.75
C GLU A 58 16.06 16.10 -2.47
N GLY A 59 14.75 16.17 -2.29
CA GLY A 59 13.97 17.32 -2.68
C GLY A 59 14.27 18.49 -1.74
N ASP A 60 15.30 19.25 -2.06
CA ASP A 60 15.70 20.48 -1.36
C ASP A 60 14.70 21.62 -1.65
N SER A 61 13.44 21.38 -1.33
CA SER A 61 12.36 22.37 -1.45
C SER A 61 11.99 22.86 -0.07
N ALA A 62 12.52 24.03 0.31
CA ALA A 62 12.07 24.72 1.50
C ALA A 62 10.53 24.81 1.50
N PRO A 63 9.85 24.41 2.58
CA PRO A 63 8.40 24.28 2.58
C PRO A 63 7.73 25.64 2.54
N ARG A 64 7.25 26.05 1.35
CA ARG A 64 6.45 27.28 1.17
C ARG A 64 5.04 27.15 1.76
N MET A 65 4.57 25.94 2.05
CA MET A 65 3.19 25.63 2.46
C MET A 65 3.05 25.15 3.91
N GLY A 66 4.06 25.29 4.73
CA GLY A 66 4.07 24.75 6.09
C GLY A 66 4.21 23.21 6.14
N VAL A 67 4.72 22.70 7.26
CA VAL A 67 5.11 21.30 7.45
C VAL A 67 3.96 20.31 7.12
N PHE A 68 2.74 20.61 7.55
CA PHE A 68 1.59 19.72 7.32
C PHE A 68 1.30 19.54 5.83
N MET A 69 1.09 20.64 5.09
CA MET A 69 0.74 20.57 3.66
C MET A 69 1.90 20.03 2.81
N THR A 70 3.13 20.40 3.15
CA THR A 70 4.31 19.83 2.49
C THR A 70 4.34 18.32 2.68
N THR A 71 4.08 17.81 3.89
CA THR A 71 4.02 16.37 4.15
C THR A 71 2.88 15.72 3.38
N VAL A 72 1.69 16.31 3.34
CA VAL A 72 0.55 15.76 2.58
C VAL A 72 0.91 15.59 1.12
N VAL A 73 1.42 16.65 0.49
CA VAL A 73 1.73 16.63 -0.95
C VAL A 73 2.90 15.69 -1.25
N ALA A 74 4.00 15.80 -0.50
CA ALA A 74 5.18 14.99 -0.72
C ALA A 74 4.87 13.49 -0.51
N PHE A 75 4.20 13.14 0.59
CA PHE A 75 3.85 11.76 0.88
C PHE A 75 2.83 11.20 -0.10
N PHE A 76 1.82 12.00 -0.50
CA PHE A 76 0.85 11.59 -1.52
C PHE A 76 1.53 11.26 -2.84
N LEU A 77 2.46 12.10 -3.31
CA LEU A 77 3.18 11.87 -4.56
C LEU A 77 4.16 10.69 -4.47
N ALA A 78 4.86 10.53 -3.33
CA ALA A 78 5.77 9.41 -3.11
C ALA A 78 5.05 8.06 -3.08
N GLU A 79 3.83 8.01 -2.54
CA GLU A 79 3.02 6.79 -2.47
C GLU A 79 2.26 6.49 -3.78
N MET A 80 2.21 7.43 -4.74
CA MET A 80 1.58 7.16 -6.02
C MET A 80 2.34 6.10 -6.82
N GLY A 81 1.65 4.98 -7.11
CA GLY A 81 2.22 3.86 -7.85
C GLY A 81 3.07 2.90 -7.01
N ASP A 82 3.15 3.12 -5.69
CA ASP A 82 3.83 2.20 -4.79
C ASP A 82 3.11 0.84 -4.66
N LYS A 83 3.84 -0.17 -4.18
CA LYS A 83 3.34 -1.53 -3.93
C LYS A 83 2.10 -1.55 -3.05
N THR A 84 2.04 -0.67 -2.03
CA THR A 84 0.89 -0.57 -1.11
C THR A 84 -0.37 -0.06 -1.81
N GLN A 85 -0.25 0.88 -2.73
CA GLN A 85 -1.37 1.37 -3.52
C GLN A 85 -1.94 0.27 -4.43
N ILE A 86 -1.06 -0.45 -5.13
CA ILE A 86 -1.46 -1.57 -6.00
C ILE A 86 -2.11 -2.69 -5.17
N ALA A 87 -1.53 -3.04 -4.01
CA ALA A 87 -2.13 -4.00 -3.07
C ALA A 87 -3.53 -3.56 -2.62
N THR A 88 -3.73 -2.27 -2.35
CA THR A 88 -5.04 -1.72 -1.95
C THR A 88 -6.07 -1.85 -3.07
N VAL A 89 -5.69 -1.60 -4.34
CA VAL A 89 -6.56 -1.84 -5.51
C VAL A 89 -7.01 -3.30 -5.55
N MET A 90 -6.06 -4.22 -5.42
CA MET A 90 -6.32 -5.66 -5.51
C MET A 90 -7.20 -6.16 -4.37
N LEU A 91 -6.92 -5.74 -3.13
CA LEU A 91 -7.72 -6.10 -1.96
C LEU A 91 -9.15 -5.55 -2.05
N ALA A 92 -9.31 -4.31 -2.51
CA ALA A 92 -10.64 -3.71 -2.69
C ALA A 92 -11.46 -4.43 -3.79
N ALA A 93 -10.80 -4.87 -4.86
CA ALA A 93 -11.43 -5.67 -5.89
C ALA A 93 -11.79 -7.09 -5.39
N GLN A 94 -10.92 -7.71 -4.59
CA GLN A 94 -11.15 -9.06 -4.07
C GLN A 94 -12.31 -9.13 -3.08
N TYR A 95 -12.34 -8.21 -2.11
CA TYR A 95 -13.26 -8.32 -0.97
C TYR A 95 -14.54 -7.48 -1.13
N ASN A 96 -14.65 -6.66 -2.14
CA ASN A 96 -15.77 -5.73 -2.38
C ASN A 96 -16.19 -4.94 -1.12
N ALA A 97 -15.23 -4.63 -0.25
CA ALA A 97 -15.42 -4.01 1.05
C ALA A 97 -14.54 -2.74 1.16
N TRP A 98 -14.77 -1.80 0.24
CA TRP A 98 -13.95 -0.59 0.06
C TRP A 98 -13.55 0.09 1.37
N ALA A 99 -14.51 0.38 2.24
CA ALA A 99 -14.25 1.12 3.49
C ALA A 99 -13.32 0.34 4.44
N TRP A 100 -13.52 -0.97 4.57
CA TRP A 100 -12.70 -1.82 5.43
C TRP A 100 -11.29 -2.01 4.86
N VAL A 101 -11.15 -2.12 3.55
CA VAL A 101 -9.85 -2.20 2.90
C VAL A 101 -9.08 -0.89 3.09
N VAL A 102 -9.71 0.25 2.82
CA VAL A 102 -9.10 1.57 3.02
C VAL A 102 -8.69 1.78 4.48
N ALA A 103 -9.57 1.44 5.43
CA ALA A 103 -9.24 1.55 6.85
C ALA A 103 -8.07 0.64 7.24
N GLY A 104 -8.08 -0.62 6.83
CA GLY A 104 -7.04 -1.60 7.15
C GLY A 104 -5.68 -1.23 6.56
N THR A 105 -5.63 -0.87 5.28
CA THR A 105 -4.39 -0.48 4.60
C THR A 105 -3.85 0.85 5.14
N THR A 106 -4.73 1.81 5.46
CA THR A 106 -4.33 3.07 6.10
C THR A 106 -3.77 2.83 7.50
N LEU A 107 -4.41 1.98 8.31
CA LEU A 107 -3.88 1.60 9.63
C LEU A 107 -2.52 0.91 9.52
N GLY A 108 -2.37 -0.03 8.58
CA GLY A 108 -1.09 -0.69 8.31
C GLY A 108 0.02 0.31 7.97
N MET A 109 -0.26 1.26 7.09
CA MET A 109 0.69 2.31 6.71
C MET A 109 1.02 3.22 7.91
N MET A 110 0.04 3.58 8.73
CA MET A 110 0.29 4.39 9.94
C MET A 110 1.12 3.64 10.98
N LEU A 111 0.88 2.34 11.17
CA LEU A 111 1.70 1.51 12.05
C LEU A 111 3.15 1.39 11.59
N ALA A 112 3.40 1.45 10.29
CA ALA A 112 4.74 1.45 9.73
C ALA A 112 5.42 2.82 9.86
N ASN A 113 4.73 3.90 9.52
CA ASN A 113 5.35 5.23 9.37
C ASN A 113 5.33 6.08 10.65
N ALA A 114 4.26 6.02 11.48
CA ALA A 114 4.19 6.85 12.68
C ALA A 114 5.33 6.59 13.68
N PRO A 115 5.72 5.32 13.98
CA PRO A 115 6.87 5.07 14.83
C PRO A 115 8.19 5.62 14.26
N VAL A 116 8.37 5.60 12.93
CA VAL A 116 9.57 6.13 12.28
C VAL A 116 9.66 7.64 12.48
N VAL A 117 8.53 8.36 12.37
CA VAL A 117 8.48 9.82 12.60
C VAL A 117 8.84 10.17 14.05
N TRP A 118 8.44 9.34 15.03
CA TRP A 118 8.67 9.63 16.45
C TRP A 118 10.02 9.17 16.95
N LEU A 119 10.53 8.05 16.46
CA LEU A 119 11.73 7.38 16.96
C LEU A 119 12.94 7.53 16.03
N GLY A 120 12.73 8.08 14.82
CA GLY A 120 13.78 8.30 13.83
C GLY A 120 14.52 7.02 13.45
N ASP A 121 15.78 7.16 13.07
CA ASP A 121 16.63 6.09 12.57
C ASP A 121 16.83 4.91 13.55
N ALA A 122 16.57 5.12 14.83
CA ALA A 122 16.79 4.08 15.84
C ALA A 122 15.90 2.86 15.63
N ILE A 123 14.69 3.05 15.10
CA ILE A 123 13.75 1.96 14.86
C ILE A 123 13.99 1.28 13.52
N THR A 124 14.33 2.05 12.47
CA THR A 124 14.59 1.50 11.13
C THR A 124 15.77 0.53 11.12
N LYS A 125 16.76 0.77 11.98
CA LYS A 125 17.93 -0.13 12.16
C LYS A 125 17.61 -1.44 12.89
N ARG A 126 16.49 -1.51 13.61
CA ARG A 126 16.10 -2.70 14.40
C ARG A 126 15.07 -3.59 13.70
N VAL A 127 14.33 -3.06 12.75
CA VAL A 127 13.31 -3.83 12.02
C VAL A 127 13.98 -4.61 10.89
N PRO A 128 13.89 -5.95 10.87
CA PRO A 128 14.45 -6.75 9.79
C PRO A 128 13.55 -6.65 8.55
N ILE A 129 13.81 -5.64 7.71
CA ILE A 129 13.01 -5.35 6.49
C ILE A 129 12.82 -6.59 5.62
N ARG A 130 13.84 -7.45 5.52
CA ARG A 130 13.73 -8.72 4.78
C ARG A 130 12.64 -9.64 5.33
N LEU A 131 12.48 -9.68 6.65
CA LEU A 131 11.43 -10.48 7.28
C LEU A 131 10.05 -9.92 6.94
N VAL A 132 9.89 -8.59 6.99
CA VAL A 132 8.63 -7.92 6.62
C VAL A 132 8.27 -8.23 5.16
N HIS A 133 9.20 -8.08 4.23
CA HIS A 133 8.97 -8.40 2.81
C HIS A 133 8.64 -9.88 2.61
N THR A 134 9.34 -10.80 3.30
CA THR A 134 9.06 -12.24 3.17
C THR A 134 7.67 -12.59 3.71
N VAL A 135 7.30 -12.06 4.87
CA VAL A 135 5.96 -12.27 5.45
C VAL A 135 4.88 -11.74 4.52
N SER A 136 5.06 -10.52 3.99
CA SER A 136 4.13 -9.92 3.03
C SER A 136 4.02 -10.76 1.75
N ALA A 137 5.15 -11.23 1.21
CA ALA A 137 5.16 -12.10 0.04
C ALA A 137 4.38 -13.41 0.28
N VAL A 138 4.56 -14.03 1.44
CA VAL A 138 3.80 -15.26 1.80
C VAL A 138 2.31 -14.97 1.89
N ILE A 139 1.91 -13.86 2.51
CA ILE A 139 0.50 -13.45 2.61
C ILE A 139 -0.09 -13.27 1.21
N PHE A 140 0.58 -12.55 0.32
CA PHE A 140 0.11 -12.34 -1.05
C PHE A 140 0.07 -13.64 -1.85
N ALA A 141 1.03 -14.54 -1.68
CA ALA A 141 1.02 -15.85 -2.32
C ALA A 141 -0.19 -16.69 -1.86
N VAL A 142 -0.51 -16.68 -0.57
CA VAL A 142 -1.68 -17.38 -0.03
C VAL A 142 -2.98 -16.75 -0.58
N LEU A 143 -3.11 -15.42 -0.58
CA LEU A 143 -4.27 -14.73 -1.16
C LEU A 143 -4.44 -15.05 -2.64
N GLY A 144 -3.35 -15.09 -3.40
CA GLY A 144 -3.36 -15.45 -4.81
C GLY A 144 -3.83 -16.90 -5.02
N ALA A 145 -3.33 -17.84 -4.23
CA ALA A 145 -3.75 -19.24 -4.30
C ALA A 145 -5.23 -19.40 -3.94
N LEU A 146 -5.71 -18.72 -2.89
CA LEU A 146 -7.12 -18.74 -2.50
C LEU A 146 -8.01 -18.14 -3.59
N ALA A 147 -7.62 -17.00 -4.18
CA ALA A 147 -8.36 -16.39 -5.27
C ALA A 147 -8.44 -17.32 -6.48
N LEU A 148 -7.34 -17.96 -6.89
CA LEU A 148 -7.31 -18.90 -8.02
C LEU A 148 -8.12 -20.18 -7.74
N SER A 149 -8.19 -20.64 -6.49
CA SER A 149 -8.98 -21.80 -6.10
C SER A 149 -10.50 -21.55 -6.15
N GLY A 150 -10.92 -20.29 -6.19
CA GLY A 150 -12.32 -19.89 -6.13
C GLY A 150 -12.92 -19.97 -4.71
N TRP A 151 -12.06 -19.96 -3.69
CA TRP A 151 -12.46 -20.04 -2.27
C TRP A 151 -12.64 -18.64 -1.63
N ALA A 152 -12.37 -17.59 -2.38
CA ALA A 152 -12.49 -16.19 -1.93
C ALA A 152 -13.41 -15.40 -2.84
#